data_00bf9a0471002e5c91f065c519ac3570
#
_entry.id   00bf9a0471002e5c91f065c519ac3570
#
_cell.length_a   1.000
_cell.length_b   1.000
_cell.length_c   1.000
_cell.angle_alpha   90.00
_cell.angle_beta   90.00
_cell.angle_gamma   90.00
#
_symmetry.space_group_name_H-M   'P 1'
#
loop_
_entity.id
_entity.type
_entity.pdbx_description
1 polymer ?
#
loop_
_entity_poly.entity_id
_entity_poly.type
_entity_poly.pdbx_seq_one_letter_code
_entity_poly.pdbx_strand_id
1 'polypeptide(L)'
;GQTVLSVGRESWSTEEIQVEDIPACEVLFTRRIKKNYKNSDVSVDRWFELFKMVSKHNLRVKGPVILTYHNKPLEQFFKVDCDLEISIEVNERQDLPIFKQFGGFRAVTALHIGRNEEIIQSHVKTIKWLSEHGYEVAGPISEEYIVSPVDVNKEEEHITKIIIPVQETERREEKQGKKRPPQRPMEENAI
;
A
#
# COMPACT_ATOMS: atom_id res chain seq x y z
N GLY A 1 10.31 36.36 -11.22
CA GLY A 1 9.12 35.91 -11.73
C GLY A 1 9.08 34.47 -12.00
N GLN A 2 9.73 33.99 -12.98
CA GLN A 2 9.57 32.62 -13.30
C GLN A 2 10.10 31.74 -12.23
N THR A 3 11.12 32.17 -11.58
CA THR A 3 11.67 31.36 -10.52
C THR A 3 10.68 31.11 -9.43
N VAL A 4 9.89 32.13 -9.14
CA VAL A 4 8.91 31.97 -8.09
C VAL A 4 7.89 30.93 -8.49
N LEU A 5 7.47 30.97 -9.72
CA LEU A 5 6.50 30.00 -10.18
C LEU A 5 7.08 28.59 -10.12
N SER A 6 8.34 28.48 -10.46
CA SER A 6 8.95 27.16 -10.41
C SER A 6 9.08 26.67 -9.01
N VAL A 7 9.42 27.56 -8.10
CA VAL A 7 9.60 27.18 -6.73
C VAL A 7 8.28 26.74 -6.12
N GLY A 8 7.20 27.37 -6.49
CA GLY A 8 5.92 26.99 -5.95
C GLY A 8 5.39 25.70 -6.56
N ARG A 9 6.06 25.17 -7.57
CA ARG A 9 5.60 23.98 -8.19
C ARG A 9 6.00 22.76 -7.40
N GLU A 10 5.08 21.85 -7.24
CA GLU A 10 5.38 20.64 -6.50
C GLU A 10 6.26 19.72 -7.31
N SER A 11 7.20 19.07 -6.64
CA SER A 11 8.11 18.13 -7.28
C SER A 11 7.58 16.71 -7.21
N TRP A 12 6.30 16.54 -7.00
CA TRP A 12 5.67 15.23 -6.92
C TRP A 12 4.32 15.25 -7.59
N SER A 13 3.84 14.06 -7.95
CA SER A 13 2.48 13.94 -8.50
C SER A 13 1.89 12.60 -8.13
N THR A 14 0.56 12.53 -8.17
CA THR A 14 -0.20 11.29 -8.02
C THR A 14 -0.87 11.03 -9.36
N GLU A 15 -0.53 9.87 -9.96
CA GLU A 15 -1.01 9.54 -11.30
C GLU A 15 -1.76 8.22 -11.31
N GLU A 16 -2.56 8.03 -12.34
CA GLU A 16 -3.22 6.74 -12.61
C GLU A 16 -3.96 6.12 -11.43
N ILE A 17 -4.79 6.90 -10.76
CA ILE A 17 -5.63 6.33 -9.69
C ILE A 17 -6.71 5.48 -10.35
N GLN A 18 -6.76 4.21 -10.01
CA GLN A 18 -7.70 3.28 -10.65
C GLN A 18 -7.99 2.07 -9.77
N VAL A 19 -9.05 1.36 -10.12
CA VAL A 19 -9.38 0.08 -9.48
C VAL A 19 -8.76 -1.02 -10.33
N GLU A 20 -8.07 -1.95 -9.70
CA GLU A 20 -7.51 -3.09 -10.43
C GLU A 20 -7.46 -4.34 -9.57
N ASP A 21 -7.42 -5.49 -10.21
CA ASP A 21 -7.23 -6.75 -9.51
C ASP A 21 -5.73 -7.02 -9.45
N ILE A 22 -5.23 -7.21 -8.24
CA ILE A 22 -3.80 -7.49 -8.04
C ILE A 22 -3.61 -9.00 -8.12
N PRO A 23 -2.85 -9.49 -9.08
CA PRO A 23 -2.68 -10.95 -9.21
C PRO A 23 -1.93 -11.51 -8.02
N ALA A 24 -2.23 -12.75 -7.68
CA ALA A 24 -1.52 -13.44 -6.61
C ALA A 24 -0.11 -13.80 -7.09
N CYS A 25 0.86 -13.62 -6.23
CA CYS A 25 2.22 -14.04 -6.53
C CYS A 25 2.90 -14.51 -5.25
N GLU A 26 3.99 -15.27 -5.40
CA GLU A 26 4.74 -15.75 -4.26
C GLU A 26 5.82 -14.76 -3.90
N VAL A 27 5.93 -14.41 -2.61
CA VAL A 27 6.93 -13.47 -2.14
C VAL A 27 7.72 -14.06 -0.99
N LEU A 28 8.96 -13.61 -0.89
CA LEU A 28 9.79 -13.82 0.27
C LEU A 28 9.61 -12.58 1.13
N PHE A 29 9.47 -12.71 2.43
CA PHE A 29 9.16 -11.55 3.28
C PHE A 29 9.81 -11.58 4.64
N THR A 30 9.92 -10.38 5.25
CA THR A 30 10.21 -10.22 6.66
C THR A 30 9.17 -9.26 7.23
N ARG A 31 8.76 -9.45 8.48
CA ARG A 31 7.78 -8.59 9.13
C ARG A 31 8.26 -8.28 10.54
N ARG A 32 8.34 -7.00 10.89
CA ARG A 32 8.84 -6.56 12.20
C ARG A 32 8.19 -5.26 12.62
N ILE A 33 8.13 -5.03 13.93
CA ILE A 33 7.68 -3.76 14.48
C ILE A 33 8.87 -2.80 14.45
N LYS A 34 8.70 -1.67 13.77
CA LYS A 34 9.70 -0.62 13.76
C LYS A 34 9.21 0.53 14.63
N LYS A 35 9.98 0.83 15.69
CA LYS A 35 9.59 1.84 16.65
C LYS A 35 9.79 3.24 16.10
N ASN A 36 8.85 4.13 16.42
CA ASN A 36 8.90 5.53 16.01
C ASN A 36 9.23 5.71 14.53
N TYR A 37 8.54 4.96 13.70
CA TYR A 37 8.83 4.91 12.27
C TYR A 37 8.59 6.24 11.59
N LYS A 38 9.53 6.64 10.73
CA LYS A 38 9.37 7.79 9.84
C LYS A 38 9.39 7.25 8.44
N ASN A 39 8.41 7.62 7.67
CA ASN A 39 8.29 7.12 6.30
C ASN A 39 9.51 7.49 5.42
N SER A 40 10.19 8.56 5.76
CA SER A 40 11.38 8.96 5.02
C SER A 40 12.60 8.10 5.38
N ASP A 41 12.51 7.30 6.44
CA ASP A 41 13.64 6.47 6.85
C ASP A 41 13.65 5.22 5.98
N VAL A 42 14.52 5.18 5.00
CA VAL A 42 14.66 4.01 4.16
C VAL A 42 15.38 2.95 4.96
N SER A 43 14.73 1.83 5.19
CA SER A 43 15.34 0.74 5.97
C SER A 43 16.28 -0.06 5.10
N VAL A 44 17.41 0.53 4.78
CA VAL A 44 18.42 -0.10 3.91
C VAL A 44 18.84 -1.45 4.48
N ASP A 45 19.00 -1.51 5.80
CA ASP A 45 19.39 -2.76 6.46
C ASP A 45 18.39 -3.88 6.22
N ARG A 46 17.11 -3.57 6.18
CA ARG A 46 16.09 -4.57 5.94
C ARG A 46 16.05 -5.02 4.50
N TRP A 47 16.38 -4.12 3.57
CA TRP A 47 16.50 -4.47 2.17
C TRP A 47 17.67 -5.42 1.99
N PHE A 48 18.82 -5.14 2.64
CA PHE A 48 19.96 -6.04 2.55
C PHE A 48 19.62 -7.40 3.17
N GLU A 49 18.90 -7.43 4.27
CA GLU A 49 18.50 -8.68 4.87
C GLU A 49 17.65 -9.50 3.90
N LEU A 50 16.71 -8.86 3.22
CA LEU A 50 15.86 -9.52 2.26
C LEU A 50 16.68 -10.10 1.10
N PHE A 51 17.60 -9.31 0.55
CA PHE A 51 18.44 -9.78 -0.56
C PHE A 51 19.40 -10.88 -0.14
N LYS A 52 19.85 -10.85 1.10
CA LYS A 52 20.69 -11.95 1.61
C LYS A 52 19.91 -13.26 1.65
N MET A 53 18.63 -13.20 2.03
CA MET A 53 17.80 -14.38 2.03
C MET A 53 17.54 -14.91 0.63
N VAL A 54 17.34 -13.99 -0.32
CA VAL A 54 17.17 -14.37 -1.73
C VAL A 54 18.40 -15.14 -2.20
N SER A 55 19.59 -14.63 -1.90
CA SER A 55 20.83 -15.26 -2.30
C SER A 55 21.04 -16.60 -1.60
N LYS A 56 20.76 -16.65 -0.31
CA LYS A 56 20.93 -17.86 0.49
C LYS A 56 20.11 -19.03 -0.05
N HIS A 57 18.91 -18.74 -0.55
CA HIS A 57 18.01 -19.78 -1.03
C HIS A 57 18.04 -19.94 -2.56
N ASN A 58 19.02 -19.33 -3.21
CA ASN A 58 19.20 -19.43 -4.66
C ASN A 58 17.96 -19.07 -5.46
N LEU A 59 17.30 -18.00 -5.03
CA LEU A 59 16.08 -17.56 -5.67
C LEU A 59 16.37 -16.45 -6.67
N ARG A 60 15.46 -16.26 -7.63
CA ARG A 60 15.53 -15.14 -8.55
C ARG A 60 14.41 -14.17 -8.24
N VAL A 61 14.76 -12.89 -8.17
CA VAL A 61 13.80 -11.82 -7.94
C VAL A 61 13.04 -11.58 -9.23
N LYS A 62 11.72 -11.48 -9.12
CA LYS A 62 10.85 -11.26 -10.28
C LYS A 62 10.17 -9.90 -10.27
N GLY A 63 10.31 -9.13 -9.23
CA GLY A 63 9.63 -7.85 -9.14
C GLY A 63 10.29 -6.92 -8.17
N PRO A 64 9.72 -5.72 -8.01
CA PRO A 64 10.28 -4.74 -7.09
C PRO A 64 9.99 -5.08 -5.63
N VAL A 65 10.64 -4.37 -4.72
CA VAL A 65 10.41 -4.53 -3.29
C VAL A 65 9.05 -3.90 -2.94
N ILE A 66 8.31 -4.57 -2.06
CA ILE A 66 7.01 -4.13 -1.60
C ILE A 66 7.08 -3.92 -0.09
N LEU A 67 6.61 -2.76 0.38
CA LEU A 67 6.43 -2.49 1.79
C LEU A 67 4.95 -2.60 2.10
N THR A 68 4.59 -3.34 3.14
CA THR A 68 3.19 -3.46 3.55
C THR A 68 3.08 -3.00 5.01
N TYR A 69 2.16 -2.07 5.25
CA TYR A 69 1.94 -1.50 6.57
C TYR A 69 0.71 -2.16 7.20
N HIS A 70 0.92 -2.93 8.26
CA HIS A 70 -0.17 -3.64 8.94
C HIS A 70 -0.84 -2.77 10.00
N ASN A 71 -0.60 -1.48 9.96
CA ASN A 71 -1.23 -0.49 10.80
C ASN A 71 -2.55 0.00 10.17
N LYS A 72 -3.28 0.83 10.88
CA LYS A 72 -4.42 1.51 10.29
C LYS A 72 -3.91 2.49 9.24
N PRO A 73 -4.73 2.81 8.24
CA PRO A 73 -4.29 3.71 7.18
C PRO A 73 -3.72 5.02 7.71
N LEU A 74 -2.59 5.43 7.16
CA LEU A 74 -1.87 6.67 7.45
C LEU A 74 -1.11 6.69 8.78
N GLU A 75 -1.25 5.67 9.63
CA GLU A 75 -0.51 5.68 10.89
C GLU A 75 1.00 5.69 10.70
N GLN A 76 1.49 5.12 9.61
CA GLN A 76 2.93 5.10 9.33
C GLN A 76 3.54 6.49 9.19
N PHE A 77 2.70 7.52 9.06
CA PHE A 77 3.19 8.88 8.91
C PHE A 77 3.21 9.66 10.23
N PHE A 78 2.76 9.06 11.32
CA PHE A 78 2.60 9.78 12.58
C PHE A 78 3.58 9.37 13.68
N LYS A 79 4.73 8.81 13.29
CA LYS A 79 5.79 8.43 14.23
C LYS A 79 5.32 7.46 15.30
N VAL A 80 4.47 6.51 14.93
CA VAL A 80 4.03 5.46 15.83
C VAL A 80 4.83 4.20 15.53
N ASP A 81 4.69 3.20 16.38
CA ASP A 81 5.31 1.90 16.10
C ASP A 81 4.62 1.31 14.89
N CYS A 82 5.41 0.95 13.91
CA CYS A 82 4.90 0.48 12.63
C CYS A 82 5.15 -1.00 12.44
N ASP A 83 4.07 -1.74 12.16
CA ASP A 83 4.15 -3.16 11.86
C ASP A 83 4.43 -3.29 10.37
N LEU A 84 5.70 -3.36 10.03
CA LEU A 84 6.17 -3.22 8.67
C LEU A 84 6.62 -4.56 8.10
N GLU A 85 6.05 -4.92 6.97
CA GLU A 85 6.45 -6.10 6.22
C GLU A 85 7.19 -5.63 4.96
N ILE A 86 8.33 -6.25 4.67
CA ILE A 86 9.05 -6.00 3.43
C ILE A 86 9.09 -7.31 2.67
N SER A 87 8.70 -7.28 1.42
CA SER A 87 8.62 -8.48 0.60
C SER A 87 9.11 -8.24 -0.81
N ILE A 88 9.41 -9.34 -1.50
CA ILE A 88 9.83 -9.26 -2.89
C ILE A 88 9.36 -10.51 -3.63
N GLU A 89 8.85 -10.34 -4.83
CA GLU A 89 8.39 -11.47 -5.62
C GLU A 89 9.56 -12.33 -6.08
N VAL A 90 9.41 -13.63 -5.95
CA VAL A 90 10.45 -14.59 -6.33
C VAL A 90 9.89 -15.64 -7.27
N ASN A 91 10.80 -16.33 -7.97
CA ASN A 91 10.41 -17.28 -9.01
C ASN A 91 9.76 -18.56 -8.48
N GLU A 92 10.02 -18.93 -7.25
CA GLU A 92 9.39 -20.13 -6.69
C GLU A 92 9.30 -20.05 -5.18
N ARG A 93 8.32 -20.73 -4.63
CA ARG A 93 8.10 -20.81 -3.19
C ARG A 93 8.75 -22.07 -2.66
N GLN A 94 9.42 -21.97 -1.51
CA GLN A 94 9.94 -23.13 -0.80
C GLN A 94 9.09 -23.33 0.48
N ASP A 95 9.13 -24.51 1.03
CA ASP A 95 8.33 -24.81 2.22
C ASP A 95 9.03 -24.29 3.49
N LEU A 96 9.06 -22.98 3.63
CA LEU A 96 9.67 -22.27 4.75
C LEU A 96 8.78 -21.11 5.13
N PRO A 97 8.78 -20.72 6.41
CA PRO A 97 7.88 -19.67 6.90
C PRO A 97 8.19 -18.27 6.37
N ILE A 98 9.29 -18.10 5.65
CA ILE A 98 9.65 -16.81 5.07
C ILE A 98 8.98 -16.56 3.72
N PHE A 99 8.13 -17.49 3.26
CA PHE A 99 7.41 -17.35 1.99
C PHE A 99 5.92 -17.19 2.24
N LYS A 100 5.26 -16.41 1.42
CA LYS A 100 3.81 -16.23 1.50
C LYS A 100 3.27 -15.77 0.15
N GLN A 101 1.97 -15.72 0.01
CA GLN A 101 1.32 -15.15 -1.16
C GLN A 101 1.08 -13.66 -0.94
N PHE A 102 1.32 -12.85 -1.94
CA PHE A 102 0.91 -11.45 -1.97
C PHE A 102 -0.08 -11.31 -3.13
N GLY A 103 -1.09 -10.45 -2.97
CA GLY A 103 -2.06 -10.22 -4.04
C GLY A 103 -3.24 -11.17 -3.96
N GLY A 104 -3.97 -11.27 -5.04
CA GLY A 104 -5.21 -12.04 -5.09
C GLY A 104 -6.38 -11.26 -4.53
N PHE A 105 -6.35 -9.92 -4.66
CA PHE A 105 -7.42 -9.07 -4.15
C PHE A 105 -7.64 -7.87 -5.07
N ARG A 106 -8.80 -7.24 -4.93
CA ARG A 106 -9.11 -6.02 -5.66
C ARG A 106 -8.56 -4.83 -4.87
N ALA A 107 -7.98 -3.87 -5.57
CA ALA A 107 -7.37 -2.72 -4.93
C ALA A 107 -7.66 -1.44 -5.70
N VAL A 108 -7.54 -0.32 -5.01
CA VAL A 108 -7.39 0.96 -5.67
C VAL A 108 -5.89 1.22 -5.66
N THR A 109 -5.33 1.56 -6.80
CA THR A 109 -3.91 1.80 -6.93
C THR A 109 -3.66 3.20 -7.47
N ALA A 110 -2.47 3.72 -7.20
CA ALA A 110 -2.04 5.02 -7.71
C ALA A 110 -0.53 5.00 -7.82
N LEU A 111 0.01 5.83 -8.71
CA LEU A 111 1.45 6.02 -8.80
C LEU A 111 1.82 7.34 -8.14
N HIS A 112 2.77 7.28 -7.23
CA HIS A 112 3.38 8.47 -6.65
C HIS A 112 4.70 8.66 -7.37
N ILE A 113 4.87 9.80 -8.03
CA ILE A 113 6.13 10.13 -8.71
C ILE A 113 6.74 11.27 -7.94
N GLY A 114 7.95 11.05 -7.41
CA GLY A 114 8.63 12.06 -6.64
C GLY A 114 9.21 11.53 -5.34
N ARG A 115 9.63 12.45 -4.49
CA ARG A 115 10.32 12.12 -3.25
C ARG A 115 9.41 11.38 -2.28
N ASN A 116 10.02 10.49 -1.55
CA ASN A 116 9.28 9.65 -0.59
C ASN A 116 8.68 10.48 0.55
N GLU A 117 9.26 11.62 0.88
CA GLU A 117 8.71 12.49 1.92
C GLU A 117 7.34 13.03 1.54
N GLU A 118 7.02 13.07 0.25
CA GLU A 118 5.76 13.60 -0.21
C GLU A 118 4.69 12.52 -0.42
N ILE A 119 5.03 11.26 -0.16
CA ILE A 119 4.10 10.17 -0.50
C ILE A 119 2.81 10.19 0.31
N ILE A 120 2.84 10.82 1.50
CA ILE A 120 1.61 10.95 2.29
C ILE A 120 0.54 11.69 1.48
N GLN A 121 0.93 12.66 0.67
CA GLN A 121 -0.01 13.41 -0.15
C GLN A 121 -0.72 12.51 -1.14
N SER A 122 0.02 11.58 -1.75
CA SER A 122 -0.57 10.63 -2.68
C SER A 122 -1.47 9.62 -1.98
N HIS A 123 -1.10 9.19 -0.77
CA HIS A 123 -1.97 8.31 0.02
C HIS A 123 -3.30 9.00 0.32
N VAL A 124 -3.24 10.25 0.76
CA VAL A 124 -4.46 11.01 1.09
C VAL A 124 -5.34 11.17 -0.15
N LYS A 125 -4.74 11.52 -1.30
CA LYS A 125 -5.51 11.66 -2.54
C LYS A 125 -6.16 10.34 -2.94
N THR A 126 -5.44 9.25 -2.80
CA THR A 126 -5.93 7.93 -3.20
C THR A 126 -7.07 7.47 -2.30
N ILE A 127 -6.93 7.68 -0.98
CA ILE A 127 -7.98 7.30 -0.03
C ILE A 127 -9.22 8.16 -0.26
N LYS A 128 -9.06 9.44 -0.56
CA LYS A 128 -10.19 10.29 -0.85
C LYS A 128 -10.89 9.83 -2.11
N TRP A 129 -10.13 9.49 -3.15
CA TRP A 129 -10.68 8.99 -4.40
C TRP A 129 -11.49 7.71 -4.20
N LEU A 130 -10.95 6.75 -3.45
CA LEU A 130 -11.66 5.48 -3.27
C LEU A 130 -12.96 5.68 -2.48
N SER A 131 -12.94 6.57 -1.51
CA SER A 131 -14.13 6.86 -0.73
C SER A 131 -15.20 7.53 -1.60
N GLU A 132 -14.79 8.43 -2.47
CA GLU A 132 -15.72 9.12 -3.37
C GLU A 132 -16.30 8.18 -4.44
N HIS A 133 -15.64 7.07 -4.70
CA HIS A 133 -16.09 6.11 -5.71
C HIS A 133 -16.74 4.86 -5.10
N GLY A 134 -17.15 4.94 -3.84
CA GLY A 134 -17.93 3.86 -3.22
C GLY A 134 -17.14 2.70 -2.68
N TYR A 135 -15.87 2.93 -2.34
CA TYR A 135 -15.01 1.89 -1.79
C TYR A 135 -14.57 2.20 -0.38
N GLU A 136 -14.16 1.19 0.35
CA GLU A 136 -13.56 1.36 1.66
C GLU A 136 -12.32 0.47 1.75
N VAL A 137 -11.38 0.83 2.59
CA VAL A 137 -10.14 0.07 2.76
C VAL A 137 -10.47 -1.29 3.37
N ALA A 138 -9.98 -2.36 2.78
CA ALA A 138 -10.30 -3.72 3.20
C ALA A 138 -9.08 -4.53 3.66
N GLY A 139 -7.91 -3.94 3.69
CA GLY A 139 -6.70 -4.66 4.11
C GLY A 139 -5.50 -3.74 4.22
N PRO A 140 -4.35 -4.29 4.58
CA PRO A 140 -3.13 -3.49 4.76
C PRO A 140 -2.70 -2.81 3.46
N ILE A 141 -2.21 -1.58 3.58
CA ILE A 141 -1.79 -0.80 2.42
C ILE A 141 -0.35 -1.13 2.10
N SER A 142 -0.05 -1.31 0.82
CA SER A 142 1.30 -1.60 0.36
C SER A 142 1.83 -0.50 -0.55
N GLU A 143 3.15 -0.40 -0.59
CA GLU A 143 3.86 0.48 -1.51
C GLU A 143 4.87 -0.37 -2.26
N GLU A 144 4.76 -0.38 -3.58
CA GLU A 144 5.65 -1.13 -4.43
C GLU A 144 6.62 -0.17 -5.10
N TYR A 145 7.91 -0.34 -4.89
CA TYR A 145 8.91 0.59 -5.39
C TYR A 145 9.29 0.24 -6.83
N ILE A 146 8.60 0.85 -7.77
CA ILE A 146 8.78 0.57 -9.20
C ILE A 146 10.14 1.11 -9.67
N VAL A 147 10.43 2.39 -9.33
CA VAL A 147 11.73 2.97 -9.61
C VAL A 147 12.22 3.53 -8.29
N SER A 148 13.15 2.84 -7.67
CA SER A 148 13.55 3.12 -6.31
C SER A 148 14.79 3.99 -6.24
N PRO A 149 15.17 4.43 -5.03
CA PRO A 149 16.41 5.17 -4.85
C PRO A 149 17.66 4.45 -5.33
N VAL A 150 17.59 3.13 -5.47
CA VAL A 150 18.74 2.36 -5.94
C VAL A 150 18.89 2.49 -7.45
N ASP A 151 17.78 2.74 -8.14
CA ASP A 151 17.74 2.77 -9.60
C ASP A 151 18.05 4.15 -10.17
N VAL A 152 17.69 5.23 -9.48
CA VAL A 152 17.90 6.59 -9.98
C VAL A 152 18.51 7.48 -8.92
N ASN A 153 19.27 8.46 -9.35
CA ASN A 153 19.91 9.39 -8.43
C ASN A 153 19.02 10.56 -8.06
N LYS A 154 18.04 10.88 -8.91
CA LYS A 154 17.16 12.01 -8.64
C LYS A 154 15.90 11.55 -7.95
N GLU A 155 15.64 12.09 -6.77
CA GLU A 155 14.48 11.70 -6.00
C GLU A 155 13.17 11.99 -6.71
N GLU A 156 13.12 13.01 -7.55
CA GLU A 156 11.92 13.37 -8.27
C GLU A 156 11.52 12.32 -9.29
N GLU A 157 12.43 11.39 -9.60
CA GLU A 157 12.13 10.34 -10.57
C GLU A 157 11.75 9.02 -9.91
N HIS A 158 11.66 8.98 -8.59
CA HIS A 158 11.23 7.77 -7.91
C HIS A 158 9.75 7.53 -8.22
N ILE A 159 9.40 6.29 -8.47
CA ILE A 159 8.02 5.91 -8.76
C ILE A 159 7.62 4.82 -7.77
N THR A 160 6.59 5.10 -6.99
CA THR A 160 6.06 4.15 -6.01
C THR A 160 4.59 3.89 -6.32
N LYS A 161 4.22 2.62 -6.43
CA LYS A 161 2.83 2.27 -6.65
C LYS A 161 2.18 2.01 -5.29
N ILE A 162 1.14 2.77 -4.99
CA ILE A 162 0.35 2.60 -3.77
C ILE A 162 -0.73 1.57 -4.08
N ILE A 163 -0.89 0.58 -3.23
CA ILE A 163 -1.85 -0.51 -3.44
C ILE A 163 -2.72 -0.60 -2.19
N ILE A 164 -3.99 -0.25 -2.31
CA ILE A 164 -4.92 -0.23 -1.19
C ILE A 164 -6.02 -1.27 -1.44
N PRO A 165 -6.02 -2.39 -0.71
CA PRO A 165 -7.09 -3.38 -0.86
C PRO A 165 -8.42 -2.75 -0.51
N VAL A 166 -9.45 -2.99 -1.30
CA VAL A 166 -10.75 -2.34 -1.14
C VAL A 166 -11.91 -3.31 -1.25
N GLN A 167 -13.04 -2.87 -0.72
CA GLN A 167 -14.32 -3.53 -0.92
C GLN A 167 -15.37 -2.44 -1.16
N GLU A 168 -16.47 -2.79 -1.77
CA GLU A 168 -17.52 -1.82 -2.09
C GLU A 168 -18.36 -1.51 -0.87
N THR A 169 -18.57 -0.23 -0.56
CA THR A 169 -19.36 0.20 0.57
C THR A 169 -20.75 0.54 0.18
N GLU A 170 -20.87 1.32 -0.86
CA GLU A 170 -22.14 1.84 -1.29
C GLU A 170 -23.16 0.78 -1.57
N ARG A 171 -22.75 -0.28 -2.27
CA ARG A 171 -23.65 -1.35 -2.60
C ARG A 171 -24.14 -2.07 -1.36
N ARG A 172 -23.30 -2.25 -0.37
CA ARG A 172 -23.69 -2.91 0.85
C ARG A 172 -24.69 -2.08 1.62
N GLU A 173 -24.50 -0.78 1.66
CA GLU A 173 -25.37 0.09 2.37
C GLU A 173 -26.75 0.10 1.73
N GLU A 174 -26.82 0.09 0.44
CA GLU A 174 -28.07 0.01 -0.24
C GLU A 174 -28.78 -1.26 0.11
N LYS A 175 -28.11 -2.37 0.09
CA LYS A 175 -28.74 -3.62 0.41
C LYS A 175 -29.26 -3.63 1.83
N GLN A 176 -28.51 -3.11 2.73
CA GLN A 176 -28.92 -3.05 4.09
C GLN A 176 -30.11 -2.17 4.24
N GLY A 177 -30.13 -1.05 3.60
CA GLY A 177 -31.25 -0.16 3.69
C GLY A 177 -32.51 -0.80 3.18
N LYS A 178 -32.41 -1.60 2.16
CA LYS A 178 -33.59 -2.24 1.63
C LYS A 178 -34.09 -3.34 2.52
N LYS A 179 -33.22 -4.02 3.21
CA LYS A 179 -33.64 -5.09 4.04
C LYS A 179 -34.12 -4.68 5.39
N ARG A 180 -33.60 -3.66 5.94
CA ARG A 180 -33.93 -3.29 7.24
C ARG A 180 -35.31 -2.86 7.53
N PRO A 181 -35.88 -2.01 6.80
CA PRO A 181 -37.14 -1.44 7.15
C PRO A 181 -38.21 -2.38 7.61
N PRO A 182 -38.43 -3.43 6.95
CA PRO A 182 -39.53 -4.25 7.34
C PRO A 182 -39.36 -5.02 8.60
N GLN A 183 -38.21 -5.16 9.08
CA GLN A 183 -38.05 -5.96 10.20
C GLN A 183 -38.19 -5.33 11.49
N ARG A 184 -37.86 -4.14 11.53
CA ARG A 184 -37.84 -3.51 12.75
C ARG A 184 -39.04 -3.53 13.51
N PRO A 185 -40.10 -3.20 13.03
CA PRO A 185 -41.26 -3.04 13.81
C PRO A 185 -41.69 -4.22 14.57
N MET A 186 -41.52 -5.29 14.01
CA MET A 186 -41.96 -6.40 14.66
C MET A 186 -41.34 -6.74 15.88
N GLU A 187 -40.14 -6.61 15.93
CA GLU A 187 -39.51 -6.96 17.08
C GLU A 187 -39.92 -6.25 18.24
N GLU A 188 -40.16 -5.06 18.15
CA GLU A 188 -40.51 -4.37 19.28
C GLU A 188 -41.74 -4.80 19.79
N ASN A 189 -42.60 -5.13 18.98
CA ASN A 189 -43.84 -5.54 19.44
C ASN A 189 -43.80 -6.74 20.20
N ALA A 190 -42.90 -7.48 20.01
CA ALA A 190 -42.81 -8.70 20.72
C ALA A 190 -42.79 -8.51 22.16
N ILE A 191 -42.62 -7.37 22.61
CA ILE A 191 -42.62 -7.15 24.01
C ILE A 191 -43.84 -7.24 24.64
#